data_25df01bd6212cb21ef2ad5d52f8dff07
#
_entry.id   25df01bd6212cb21ef2ad5d52f8dff07
#
_cell.length_a   1.000
_cell.length_b   1.000
_cell.length_c   1.000
_cell.angle_alpha   90.00
_cell.angle_beta   90.00
_cell.angle_gamma   90.00
#
_symmetry.space_group_name_H-M   'P 1'
#
loop_
_entity.id
_entity.type
_entity.pdbx_description
1 polymer ?
#
loop_
_entity_poly.entity_id
_entity_poly.type
_entity_poly.pdbx_seq_one_letter_code
_entity_poly.pdbx_strand_id
1 'polypeptide(L)' 'MKIAVDVMGTDYGPQELVLGAVQAVRAYDCEVVLVGDSEIIKKLLEEYNAADERKITVHHSREVINMDEH' A
#
# COMPACT_ATOMS: atom_id res chain seq x y z
N MET A 1 -8.74 -11.80 7.43
CA MET A 1 -9.23 -10.98 6.32
C MET A 1 -8.05 -10.38 5.58
N LYS A 2 -8.10 -10.42 4.26
CA LYS A 2 -7.02 -9.88 3.45
C LYS A 2 -7.59 -8.81 2.52
N ILE A 3 -6.97 -7.64 2.51
CA ILE A 3 -7.45 -6.49 1.76
C ILE A 3 -6.35 -6.02 0.82
N ALA A 4 -6.68 -5.83 -0.46
CA ALA A 4 -5.74 -5.29 -1.43
C ALA A 4 -6.01 -3.81 -1.62
N VAL A 5 -4.96 -3.00 -1.58
CA VAL A 5 -5.07 -1.56 -1.73
C VAL A 5 -4.15 -1.09 -2.85
N ASP A 6 -4.72 -0.47 -3.86
CA ASP A 6 -3.96 0.14 -4.94
C ASP A 6 -3.54 1.54 -4.50
N VAL A 7 -2.27 1.70 -4.19
CA VAL A 7 -1.78 2.97 -3.64
C VAL A 7 -1.47 4.00 -4.72
N MET A 8 -1.52 3.59 -5.99
CA MET A 8 -1.17 4.50 -7.08
C MET A 8 -2.37 4.97 -7.89
N GLY A 9 -3.54 4.42 -7.63
CA GLY A 9 -4.69 4.64 -8.48
C GLY A 9 -5.79 5.51 -7.90
N THR A 10 -5.52 6.26 -6.84
CA THR A 10 -6.55 7.06 -6.20
C THR A 10 -6.15 8.53 -6.16
N ASP A 11 -7.12 9.37 -5.77
CA ASP A 11 -6.87 10.81 -5.59
C ASP A 11 -6.03 11.09 -4.35
N TYR A 12 -5.97 10.13 -3.43
CA TYR A 12 -5.13 10.27 -2.24
C TYR A 12 -3.70 9.90 -2.59
N GLY A 13 -2.75 10.54 -1.95
CA GLY A 13 -1.36 10.20 -2.17
C GLY A 13 -1.02 8.84 -1.58
N PRO A 14 0.05 8.20 -2.11
CA PRO A 14 0.48 6.91 -1.57
C PRO A 14 0.77 6.96 -0.07
N GLN A 15 1.23 8.10 0.42
CA GLN A 15 1.54 8.27 1.84
C GLN A 15 0.33 8.02 2.71
N GLU A 16 -0.80 8.58 2.35
CA GLU A 16 -2.02 8.43 3.15
C GLU A 16 -2.52 7.00 3.14
N LEU A 17 -2.45 6.36 1.98
CA LEU A 17 -2.92 4.99 1.86
C LEU A 17 -2.03 4.01 2.61
N VAL A 18 -0.71 4.21 2.53
CA VAL A 18 0.22 3.35 3.26
C VAL A 18 0.05 3.55 4.77
N LEU A 19 -0.07 4.79 5.21
CA LEU A 19 -0.28 5.07 6.63
C LEU A 19 -1.57 4.44 7.11
N GLY A 20 -2.65 4.56 6.34
CA GLY A 20 -3.92 3.94 6.69
C GLY A 20 -3.80 2.43 6.81
N ALA A 21 -3.05 1.80 5.92
CA ALA A 21 -2.84 0.35 5.98
C ALA A 21 -2.06 -0.04 7.25
N VAL A 22 -1.02 0.73 7.58
CA VAL A 22 -0.25 0.46 8.79
C VAL A 22 -1.14 0.55 10.03
N GLN A 23 -1.97 1.58 10.08
CA GLN A 23 -2.88 1.75 11.21
C GLN A 23 -3.90 0.62 11.28
N ALA A 24 -4.39 0.18 10.12
CA ALA A 24 -5.39 -0.88 10.09
C ALA A 24 -4.84 -2.21 10.60
N VAL A 25 -3.64 -2.59 10.18
CA VAL A 25 -3.09 -3.87 10.62
C VAL A 25 -2.70 -3.86 12.09
N ARG A 26 -2.47 -2.67 12.66
CA ARG A 26 -2.16 -2.55 14.08
C ARG A 26 -3.40 -2.50 14.95
N ALA A 27 -4.50 -2.03 14.38
CA ALA A 27 -5.74 -1.89 15.13
C ALA A 27 -6.66 -3.10 14.97
N TYR A 28 -6.58 -3.79 13.84
CA TYR A 28 -7.48 -4.88 13.52
C TYR A 28 -6.70 -6.11 13.10
N ASP A 29 -7.35 -7.26 13.19
CA ASP A 29 -6.75 -8.51 12.76
C ASP A 29 -7.00 -8.70 11.27
N CYS A 30 -6.23 -7.99 10.46
CA CYS A 30 -6.36 -8.05 9.01
C CYS A 30 -4.98 -8.03 8.37
N GLU A 31 -4.92 -8.51 7.12
CA GLU A 31 -3.72 -8.45 6.31
C GLU A 31 -3.99 -7.52 5.15
N VAL A 32 -2.99 -6.77 4.75
CA VAL A 32 -3.11 -5.80 3.66
C VAL A 32 -2.05 -6.07 2.61
N VAL A 33 -2.47 -6.07 1.36
CA VAL A 33 -1.55 -6.13 0.23
C VAL A 33 -1.54 -4.75 -0.42
N LEU A 34 -0.38 -4.10 -0.41
CA LEU A 34 -0.22 -2.79 -1.02
C LEU A 34 0.29 -2.98 -2.43
N VAL A 35 -0.46 -2.50 -3.40
CA VAL A 35 -0.14 -2.67 -4.81
C VAL A 35 0.31 -1.35 -5.40
N GLY A 36 1.46 -1.32 -6.04
CA GLY A 36 1.98 -0.11 -6.64
C GLY A 36 3.48 -0.19 -6.82
N ASP A 37 4.12 0.97 -6.86
CA ASP A 37 5.58 1.03 -6.99
C ASP A 37 6.21 0.56 -5.68
N SER A 38 6.86 -0.60 -5.73
CA SER A 38 7.37 -1.21 -4.52
C SER A 38 8.44 -0.37 -3.83
N GLU A 39 9.23 0.38 -4.58
CA GLU A 39 10.26 1.23 -3.97
C GLU A 39 9.65 2.36 -3.17
N ILE A 40 8.63 2.99 -3.71
CA ILE A 40 7.92 4.05 -3.00
C ILE A 40 7.25 3.48 -1.76
N ILE A 41 6.57 2.36 -1.92
CA ILE A 41 5.84 1.75 -0.80
C ILE A 41 6.81 1.34 0.31
N LYS A 42 7.91 0.70 -0.03
CA LYS A 42 8.88 0.26 0.97
C LYS A 42 9.48 1.44 1.72
N LYS A 43 9.76 2.52 1.01
CA LYS A 43 10.30 3.72 1.63
C LYS A 43 9.31 4.31 2.63
N LEU A 44 8.03 4.35 2.27
CA LEU A 44 7.01 4.84 3.16
C LEU A 44 6.84 3.95 4.38
N LEU A 45 6.90 2.64 4.18
CA LEU A 45 6.81 1.71 5.30
C LEU A 45 7.97 1.92 6.28
N GLU A 46 9.16 2.20 5.76
CA GLU A 46 10.30 2.51 6.62
C GLU A 46 10.07 3.79 7.41
N GLU A 47 9.51 4.80 6.77
CA GLU A 47 9.22 6.06 7.44
C GLU A 47 8.22 5.90 8.57
N TYR A 48 7.29 4.96 8.41
CA TYR A 48 6.26 4.72 9.43
C TYR A 48 6.64 3.61 10.39
N ASN A 49 7.90 3.17 10.36
CA ASN A 49 8.39 2.08 11.22
C ASN A 49 7.60 0.80 11.03
N ALA A 50 7.24 0.49 9.78
CA ALA A 50 6.44 -0.67 9.46
C ALA A 50 7.09 -1.55 8.40
N ALA A 51 8.39 -1.39 8.17
CA ALA A 51 9.08 -2.16 7.15
C ALA A 51 9.08 -3.66 7.45
N ASP A 52 8.98 -4.02 8.71
CA ASP A 52 8.96 -5.43 9.12
C ASP A 52 7.57 -5.91 9.52
N GLU A 53 6.53 -5.17 9.16
CA GLU A 53 5.16 -5.54 9.51
C GLU A 53 4.74 -6.76 8.72
N ARG A 54 4.47 -7.86 9.41
CA ARG A 54 4.19 -9.15 8.76
C ARG A 54 2.84 -9.19 8.05
N LYS A 55 1.91 -8.36 8.50
CA LYS A 55 0.55 -8.35 7.92
C LYS A 55 0.45 -7.46 6.70
N ILE A 56 1.54 -6.80 6.32
CA ILE A 56 1.57 -5.98 5.12
C ILE A 56 2.47 -6.64 4.10
N THR A 57 1.92 -6.88 2.91
CA THR A 57 2.65 -7.42 1.78
C THR A 57 2.69 -6.36 0.69
N VAL A 58 3.81 -6.24 0.01
CA VAL A 58 3.95 -5.30 -1.09
C VAL A 58 3.95 -6.08 -2.40
N HIS A 59 3.08 -5.70 -3.29
CA HIS A 59 3.01 -6.29 -4.62
C HIS A 59 3.37 -5.20 -5.64
N HIS A 60 4.49 -5.37 -6.31
CA HIS A 60 4.94 -4.39 -7.28
C HIS A 60 4.06 -4.44 -8.53
N SER A 61 3.60 -3.27 -8.95
CA SER A 61 2.86 -3.14 -10.19
C SER A 61 3.40 -1.94 -10.94
N ARG A 62 3.78 -2.17 -12.17
CA ARG A 62 4.27 -1.12 -13.05
C ARG A 62 3.13 -0.49 -13.84
N GLU A 63 2.00 -1.15 -13.85
CA GLU A 63 0.89 -0.66 -14.64
C GLU A 63 0.14 0.42 -13.91
N VAL A 64 0.21 1.59 -14.47
CA VAL A 64 -0.71 2.64 -14.11
C VAL A 64 -1.94 2.38 -14.95
N ILE A 65 -3.04 2.06 -14.29
CA ILE A 65 -4.29 1.94 -15.03
C ILE A 65 -4.65 3.33 -15.49
N ASN A 66 -4.42 3.56 -16.74
CA ASN A 66 -4.70 4.86 -17.32
C ASN A 66 -6.10 4.81 -17.91
N MET A 67 -6.97 5.58 -17.32
CA MET A 67 -8.35 5.59 -17.75
C MET A 67 -8.53 6.14 -19.16
N ASP A 68 -7.53 6.80 -19.67
CA ASP A 68 -7.55 7.33 -21.04
C ASP A 68 -7.06 6.34 -22.06
N GLU A 69 -6.69 5.19 -21.64
CA GLU A 69 -6.20 4.14 -22.51
C GLU A 69 -7.31 3.56 -23.32
N HIS A 70 -7.19 3.54 -24.61
CA HIS A 70 -8.23 3.01 -25.47
C HIS A 70 -7.67 2.13 -26.55
#